data_cc798dec40dc4697c69f43ef844a5493
#
_entry.id   cc798dec40dc4697c69f43ef844a5493
#
_cell.length_a   1.000
_cell.length_b   1.000
_cell.length_c   1.000
_cell.angle_alpha   90.00
_cell.angle_beta   90.00
_cell.angle_gamma   90.00
#
_symmetry.space_group_name_H-M   'P 1'
#
loop_
_entity.id
_entity.type
_entity.pdbx_description
1 polymer ?
#
loop_
_entity_poly.entity_id
_entity_poly.type
_entity_poly.pdbx_seq_one_letter_code
_entity_poly.pdbx_strand_id
1 'polypeptide(L)'
;MRRSARPMPPAWALLALAMTACATAATPSRMAPDGLLASISAGTAPVVVDVRTRREYDGGHVPGAIHIPFYSLLARQAEIPGSRDEPVIVYCEHGPRAGVAKLALRLAGFKDVRYLDGHMSGWKERRLPTEPPPSSP
;
A
#
# COMPACT_ATOMS: atom_id res chain seq x y z
N MET A 1 37.99 -3.01 -62.49
CA MET A 1 37.12 -2.60 -61.41
C MET A 1 36.39 -3.79 -60.84
N ARG A 2 36.83 -4.29 -59.68
CA ARG A 2 36.21 -5.43 -58.98
C ARG A 2 35.20 -4.90 -57.96
N ARG A 3 33.90 -5.10 -58.22
CA ARG A 3 32.83 -4.83 -57.24
C ARG A 3 32.82 -5.92 -56.21
N SER A 4 33.22 -5.63 -55.00
CA SER A 4 33.12 -6.52 -53.81
C SER A 4 31.64 -6.57 -53.38
N ALA A 5 31.01 -7.72 -53.58
CA ALA A 5 29.67 -7.98 -53.01
C ALA A 5 29.79 -8.18 -51.52
N ARG A 6 29.09 -7.40 -50.71
CA ARG A 6 28.94 -7.60 -49.28
C ARG A 6 28.00 -8.77 -49.02
N PRO A 7 28.37 -9.76 -48.22
CA PRO A 7 27.47 -10.84 -47.89
C PRO A 7 26.30 -10.33 -47.03
N MET A 8 25.07 -10.68 -47.42
CA MET A 8 23.88 -10.44 -46.61
C MET A 8 23.90 -11.34 -45.36
N PRO A 9 23.53 -10.82 -44.22
CA PRO A 9 23.40 -11.64 -43.01
C PRO A 9 22.26 -12.63 -43.14
N PRO A 10 22.41 -13.87 -42.60
CA PRO A 10 21.38 -14.90 -42.71
C PRO A 10 20.12 -14.50 -41.91
N ALA A 11 18.96 -14.82 -42.48
CA ALA A 11 17.64 -14.41 -42.00
C ALA A 11 17.27 -14.81 -40.54
N TRP A 12 18.06 -15.69 -39.91
CA TRP A 12 17.86 -16.08 -38.53
C TRP A 12 18.45 -15.07 -37.51
N ALA A 13 19.29 -14.12 -37.94
CA ALA A 13 19.88 -13.10 -37.08
C ALA A 13 18.92 -11.96 -36.69
N LEU A 14 17.71 -11.91 -37.24
CA LEU A 14 16.70 -10.87 -36.96
C LEU A 14 15.59 -11.29 -35.97
N LEU A 15 15.67 -12.52 -35.42
CA LEU A 15 14.64 -13.04 -34.51
C LEU A 15 15.02 -13.00 -33.03
N ALA A 16 16.08 -12.30 -32.66
CA ALA A 16 16.60 -12.28 -31.28
C ALA A 16 16.40 -10.96 -30.54
N LEU A 17 15.38 -10.18 -30.88
CA LEU A 17 15.14 -8.92 -30.18
C LEU A 17 13.65 -8.62 -30.02
N ALA A 18 12.94 -9.33 -29.16
CA ALA A 18 11.69 -8.90 -28.53
C ALA A 18 11.24 -9.86 -27.40
N MET A 19 12.11 -10.20 -26.46
CA MET A 19 11.66 -10.62 -25.13
C MET A 19 12.02 -9.51 -24.14
N THR A 20 11.38 -8.36 -24.30
CA THR A 20 11.26 -7.42 -23.22
C THR A 20 10.34 -8.07 -22.21
N ALA A 21 10.93 -8.75 -21.23
CA ALA A 21 10.22 -9.25 -20.07
C ALA A 21 9.55 -8.03 -19.42
N CYS A 22 8.24 -7.89 -19.58
CA CYS A 22 7.42 -7.13 -18.64
C CYS A 22 7.59 -7.84 -17.28
N ALA A 23 8.63 -7.46 -16.54
CA ALA A 23 8.67 -7.71 -15.12
C ALA A 23 7.50 -6.94 -14.54
N THR A 24 6.38 -7.63 -14.34
CA THR A 24 5.30 -7.13 -13.49
C THR A 24 5.91 -7.01 -12.10
N ALA A 25 6.37 -5.79 -11.77
CA ALA A 25 6.85 -5.49 -10.43
C ALA A 25 5.69 -5.82 -9.48
N ALA A 26 5.85 -6.87 -8.68
CA ALA A 26 4.84 -7.25 -7.71
C ALA A 26 4.61 -6.04 -6.80
N THR A 27 3.38 -5.58 -6.72
CA THR A 27 3.01 -4.46 -5.85
C THR A 27 3.42 -4.81 -4.42
N PRO A 28 4.24 -3.99 -3.75
CA PRO A 28 4.72 -4.32 -2.42
C PRO A 28 3.54 -4.49 -1.46
N SER A 29 3.52 -5.59 -0.72
CA SER A 29 2.43 -5.90 0.23
C SER A 29 2.49 -5.06 1.52
N ARG A 30 3.53 -4.23 1.67
CA ARG A 30 3.80 -3.38 2.82
C ARG A 30 4.22 -1.99 2.38
N MET A 31 3.88 -1.00 3.19
CA MET A 31 4.30 0.41 3.05
C MET A 31 5.26 0.76 4.18
N ALA A 32 6.44 1.24 3.85
CA ALA A 32 7.41 1.67 4.85
C ALA A 32 6.90 2.92 5.59
N PRO A 33 7.09 3.03 6.92
CA PRO A 33 6.62 4.17 7.72
C PRO A 33 7.11 5.53 7.21
N ASP A 34 8.41 5.64 6.89
CA ASP A 34 8.97 6.89 6.39
C ASP A 34 8.41 7.27 5.01
N GLY A 35 8.17 6.29 4.14
CA GLY A 35 7.54 6.49 2.84
C GLY A 35 6.09 6.93 2.97
N LEU A 36 5.35 6.36 3.94
CA LEU A 36 3.98 6.79 4.22
C LEU A 36 3.96 8.22 4.76
N LEU A 37 4.83 8.56 5.72
CA LEU A 37 4.92 9.91 6.26
C LEU A 37 5.26 10.93 5.17
N ALA A 38 6.19 10.62 4.28
CA ALA A 38 6.51 11.48 3.14
C ALA A 38 5.30 11.69 2.22
N SER A 39 4.53 10.65 1.94
CA SER A 39 3.30 10.73 1.13
C SER A 39 2.22 11.57 1.83
N ILE A 40 2.06 11.44 3.15
CA ILE A 40 1.14 12.25 3.96
C ILE A 40 1.54 13.73 3.87
N SER A 41 2.82 14.04 4.07
CA SER A 41 3.34 15.40 3.99
C SER A 41 3.18 16.04 2.60
N ALA A 42 3.25 15.22 1.56
CA ALA A 42 3.05 15.65 0.17
C ALA A 42 1.56 15.72 -0.24
N GLY A 43 0.63 15.29 0.60
CA GLY A 43 -0.81 15.22 0.26
C GLY A 43 -1.16 14.15 -0.77
N THR A 44 -0.31 13.13 -0.94
CA THR A 44 -0.46 12.04 -1.92
C THR A 44 -0.61 10.67 -1.26
N ALA A 45 -0.84 10.64 0.06
CA ALA A 45 -0.97 9.39 0.79
C ALA A 45 -2.17 8.57 0.32
N PRO A 46 -2.03 7.25 0.24
CA PRO A 46 -3.18 6.36 0.11
C PRO A 46 -4.06 6.44 1.36
N VAL A 47 -5.27 5.90 1.28
CA VAL A 47 -6.14 5.80 2.45
C VAL A 47 -5.48 4.92 3.51
N VAL A 48 -5.41 5.42 4.74
CA VAL A 48 -4.85 4.72 5.89
C VAL A 48 -5.97 4.38 6.87
N VAL A 49 -6.08 3.10 7.25
CA VAL A 49 -7.12 2.60 8.15
C VAL A 49 -6.48 2.05 9.42
N ASP A 50 -6.77 2.69 10.55
CA ASP A 50 -6.44 2.17 11.87
C ASP A 50 -7.52 1.18 12.31
N VAL A 51 -7.16 -0.08 12.44
CA VAL A 51 -8.10 -1.14 12.82
C VAL A 51 -8.00 -1.52 14.32
N ARG A 52 -7.33 -0.71 15.12
CA ARG A 52 -7.21 -0.86 16.57
C ARG A 52 -8.54 -0.52 17.26
N THR A 53 -8.56 -0.62 18.56
CA THR A 53 -9.70 -0.17 19.38
C THR A 53 -9.80 1.35 19.38
N ARG A 54 -10.97 1.88 19.71
CA ARG A 54 -11.18 3.33 19.83
C ARG A 54 -10.21 3.97 20.81
N ARG A 55 -10.00 3.35 21.96
CA ARG A 55 -9.07 3.84 22.97
C ARG A 55 -7.62 3.94 22.47
N GLU A 56 -7.17 2.95 21.69
CA GLU A 56 -5.82 2.97 21.10
C GLU A 56 -5.68 4.08 20.06
N TYR A 57 -6.70 4.26 19.22
CA TYR A 57 -6.74 5.33 18.22
C TYR A 57 -6.72 6.72 18.89
N ASP A 58 -7.54 6.94 19.90
CA ASP A 58 -7.62 8.19 20.65
C ASP A 58 -6.33 8.50 21.41
N GLY A 59 -5.56 7.49 21.76
CA GLY A 59 -4.22 7.64 22.38
C GLY A 59 -3.11 8.04 21.41
N GLY A 60 -3.46 8.25 20.12
CA GLY A 60 -2.55 8.64 19.06
C GLY A 60 -2.54 7.64 17.90
N HIS A 61 -2.62 8.15 16.69
CA HIS A 61 -2.70 7.38 15.44
C HIS A 61 -1.85 8.01 14.33
N VAL A 62 -1.66 7.30 13.24
CA VAL A 62 -0.96 7.81 12.06
C VAL A 62 -1.72 9.01 11.50
N PRO A 63 -1.07 10.14 11.19
CA PRO A 63 -1.75 11.33 10.68
C PRO A 63 -2.66 11.04 9.49
N GLY A 64 -3.91 11.53 9.58
CA GLY A 64 -4.93 11.34 8.55
C GLY A 64 -5.54 9.94 8.49
N ALA A 65 -5.20 9.01 9.38
CA ALA A 65 -5.80 7.69 9.41
C ALA A 65 -7.26 7.74 9.85
N ILE A 66 -8.13 7.03 9.12
CA ILE A 66 -9.51 6.80 9.53
C ILE A 66 -9.59 5.63 10.51
N HIS A 67 -10.52 5.69 11.46
CA HIS A 67 -10.69 4.65 12.45
C HIS A 67 -11.86 3.72 12.13
N ILE A 68 -11.56 2.47 11.82
CA ILE A 68 -12.54 1.39 11.65
C ILE A 68 -12.01 0.14 12.34
N PRO A 69 -12.48 -0.20 13.55
CA PRO A 69 -12.00 -1.39 14.26
C PRO A 69 -12.17 -2.66 13.44
N PHE A 70 -11.19 -3.58 13.53
CA PHE A 70 -11.16 -4.79 12.70
C PHE A 70 -12.45 -5.62 12.75
N TYR A 71 -13.12 -5.66 13.90
CA TYR A 71 -14.36 -6.42 14.09
C TYR A 71 -15.61 -5.77 13.44
N SER A 72 -15.56 -4.48 13.09
CA SER A 72 -16.65 -3.76 12.43
C SER A 72 -16.35 -3.44 10.96
N LEU A 73 -15.18 -3.81 10.47
CA LEU A 73 -14.68 -3.39 9.17
C LEU A 73 -15.58 -3.82 8.00
N LEU A 74 -16.09 -5.05 8.01
CA LEU A 74 -16.99 -5.52 6.95
C LEU A 74 -18.29 -4.70 6.89
N ALA A 75 -18.86 -4.35 8.05
CA ALA A 75 -20.07 -3.55 8.11
C ALA A 75 -19.83 -2.07 7.72
N ARG A 76 -18.64 -1.56 8.02
CA ARG A 76 -18.26 -0.15 7.83
C ARG A 76 -17.33 0.10 6.64
N GLN A 77 -17.10 -0.87 5.79
CA GLN A 77 -16.20 -0.75 4.65
C GLN A 77 -16.55 0.37 3.67
N ALA A 78 -17.83 0.77 3.63
CA ALA A 78 -18.30 1.88 2.80
C ALA A 78 -17.79 3.25 3.28
N GLU A 79 -17.27 3.35 4.48
CA GLU A 79 -16.64 4.55 5.02
C GLU A 79 -15.22 4.77 4.48
N ILE A 80 -14.63 3.76 3.85
CA ILE A 80 -13.31 3.87 3.20
C ILE A 80 -13.49 4.63 1.89
N PRO A 81 -12.93 5.84 1.76
CA PRO A 81 -13.09 6.65 0.56
C PRO A 81 -12.31 6.07 -0.63
N GLY A 82 -12.68 6.48 -1.82
CA GLY A 82 -12.01 6.08 -3.06
C GLY A 82 -12.55 4.81 -3.68
N SER A 83 -11.87 4.37 -4.73
CA SER A 83 -12.19 3.15 -5.48
C SER A 83 -11.60 1.92 -4.78
N ARG A 84 -12.23 0.76 -4.98
CA ARG A 84 -11.69 -0.52 -4.48
C ARG A 84 -10.41 -0.98 -5.20
N ASP A 85 -10.06 -0.32 -6.28
CA ASP A 85 -8.81 -0.54 -7.03
C ASP A 85 -7.64 0.26 -6.47
N GLU A 86 -7.92 1.30 -5.68
CA GLU A 86 -6.91 2.15 -5.07
C GLU A 86 -6.24 1.47 -3.86
N PRO A 87 -4.97 1.81 -3.57
CA PRO A 87 -4.27 1.24 -2.43
C PRO A 87 -4.88 1.70 -1.10
N VAL A 88 -5.08 0.75 -0.20
CA VAL A 88 -5.50 0.99 1.19
C VAL A 88 -4.43 0.43 2.11
N ILE A 89 -3.95 1.25 3.03
CA ILE A 89 -2.99 0.84 4.06
C ILE A 89 -3.75 0.50 5.34
N VAL A 90 -3.57 -0.71 5.86
CA VAL A 90 -4.16 -1.13 7.13
C VAL A 90 -3.08 -1.37 8.17
N TYR A 91 -3.35 -0.99 9.40
CA TYR A 91 -2.45 -1.29 10.51
C TYR A 91 -3.21 -1.50 11.82
N CYS A 92 -2.60 -2.27 12.72
CA CYS A 92 -2.99 -2.37 14.13
C CYS A 92 -1.77 -2.10 15.02
N GLU A 93 -1.70 -2.59 16.24
CA GLU A 93 -0.51 -2.38 17.08
C GLU A 93 0.66 -3.26 16.63
N HIS A 94 0.45 -4.58 16.43
CA HIS A 94 1.51 -5.56 16.15
C HIS A 94 1.27 -6.47 14.92
N GLY A 95 0.10 -6.45 14.27
CA GLY A 95 -0.17 -7.19 13.04
C GLY A 95 -1.40 -8.09 13.00
N PRO A 96 -1.72 -8.92 14.00
CA PRO A 96 -2.78 -9.94 13.87
C PRO A 96 -4.16 -9.37 13.48
N ARG A 97 -4.59 -8.29 14.10
CA ARG A 97 -5.85 -7.59 13.78
C ARG A 97 -5.86 -7.02 12.36
N ALA A 98 -4.72 -6.49 11.90
CA ALA A 98 -4.57 -6.01 10.53
C ALA A 98 -4.63 -7.16 9.51
N GLY A 99 -4.17 -8.37 9.89
CA GLY A 99 -4.31 -9.56 9.07
C GLY A 99 -5.78 -9.93 8.82
N VAL A 100 -6.58 -9.93 9.87
CA VAL A 100 -8.05 -10.13 9.76
C VAL A 100 -8.69 -9.03 8.91
N ALA A 101 -8.31 -7.77 9.14
CA ALA A 101 -8.81 -6.62 8.39
C ALA A 101 -8.48 -6.73 6.89
N LYS A 102 -7.26 -7.10 6.55
CA LYS A 102 -6.85 -7.28 5.15
C LYS A 102 -7.66 -8.37 4.46
N LEU A 103 -7.88 -9.51 5.13
CA LEU A 103 -8.72 -10.58 4.59
C LEU A 103 -10.15 -10.07 4.36
N ALA A 104 -10.74 -9.38 5.35
CA ALA A 104 -12.08 -8.83 5.25
C ALA A 104 -12.22 -7.86 4.05
N LEU A 105 -11.27 -6.94 3.88
CA LEU A 105 -11.27 -6.00 2.76
C LEU A 105 -11.09 -6.70 1.41
N ARG A 106 -10.24 -7.72 1.32
CA ARG A 106 -10.09 -8.52 0.10
C ARG A 106 -11.38 -9.23 -0.28
N LEU A 107 -12.08 -9.83 0.69
CA LEU A 107 -13.40 -10.45 0.47
C LEU A 107 -14.45 -9.41 0.06
N ALA A 108 -14.33 -8.18 0.54
CA ALA A 108 -15.19 -7.07 0.16
C ALA A 108 -14.84 -6.45 -1.22
N GLY A 109 -13.83 -6.98 -1.92
CA GLY A 109 -13.45 -6.58 -3.28
C GLY A 109 -12.36 -5.51 -3.39
N PHE A 110 -11.70 -5.13 -2.28
CA PHE A 110 -10.53 -4.23 -2.35
C PHE A 110 -9.33 -4.97 -2.95
N LYS A 111 -8.76 -4.44 -4.04
CA LYS A 111 -7.73 -5.14 -4.80
C LYS A 111 -6.31 -4.90 -4.30
N ASP A 112 -6.03 -3.74 -3.73
CA ASP A 112 -4.70 -3.38 -3.24
C ASP A 112 -4.75 -3.01 -1.76
N VAL A 113 -4.69 -4.02 -0.88
CA VAL A 113 -4.62 -3.82 0.58
C VAL A 113 -3.22 -4.15 1.05
N ARG A 114 -2.54 -3.16 1.62
CA ARG A 114 -1.17 -3.25 2.12
C ARG A 114 -1.12 -3.07 3.63
N TYR A 115 -0.07 -3.56 4.26
CA TYR A 115 0.21 -3.27 5.66
C TYR A 115 1.11 -2.04 5.80
N LEU A 116 0.92 -1.27 6.87
CA LEU A 116 2.00 -0.43 7.39
C LEU A 116 3.08 -1.35 7.97
N ASP A 117 4.30 -1.23 7.50
CA ASP A 117 5.39 -2.06 7.99
C ASP A 117 5.73 -1.70 9.44
N GLY A 118 5.88 -2.73 10.30
CA GLY A 118 6.05 -2.56 11.74
C GLY A 118 4.78 -2.10 12.48
N HIS A 119 3.68 -1.81 11.79
CA HIS A 119 2.41 -1.36 12.38
C HIS A 119 2.58 -0.12 13.29
N MET A 120 1.73 0.08 14.29
CA MET A 120 1.83 1.24 15.18
C MET A 120 3.04 1.16 16.12
N SER A 121 3.44 -0.03 16.54
CA SER A 121 4.66 -0.20 17.34
C SER A 121 5.90 0.28 16.57
N GLY A 122 6.07 -0.13 15.32
CA GLY A 122 7.19 0.33 14.49
C GLY A 122 7.14 1.83 14.18
N TRP A 123 5.94 2.41 14.05
CA TRP A 123 5.75 3.84 13.90
C TRP A 123 6.25 4.62 15.14
N LYS A 124 5.86 4.15 16.33
CA LYS A 124 6.26 4.73 17.63
C LYS A 124 7.76 4.57 17.91
N GLU A 125 8.34 3.40 17.62
CA GLU A 125 9.78 3.14 17.77
C GLU A 125 10.63 4.11 16.96
N ARG A 126 10.16 4.50 15.78
CA ARG A 126 10.77 5.51 14.92
C ARG A 126 10.48 6.95 15.36
N ARG A 127 9.68 7.13 16.41
CA ARG A 127 9.26 8.45 16.92
C ARG A 127 8.61 9.33 15.86
N LEU A 128 7.87 8.72 14.93
CA LEU A 128 7.14 9.45 13.90
C LEU A 128 5.92 10.17 14.52
N PRO A 129 5.48 11.28 13.91
CA PRO A 129 4.38 12.08 14.46
C PRO A 129 3.07 11.29 14.51
N THR A 130 2.27 11.56 15.52
CA THR A 130 0.92 11.01 15.67
C THR A 130 -0.08 12.14 15.84
N GLU A 131 -1.29 11.92 15.37
CA GLU A 131 -2.42 12.81 15.64
C GLU A 131 -3.23 12.31 16.84
N PRO A 132 -3.69 13.20 17.72
CA PRO A 132 -4.75 12.91 18.66
C PRO A 132 -6.09 12.81 17.92
N PRO A 133 -7.17 12.28 18.56
CA PRO A 133 -8.49 12.32 17.95
C PRO A 133 -8.90 13.77 17.65
N PRO A 134 -9.71 14.00 16.59
CA PRO A 134 -10.25 15.34 16.35
C PRO A 134 -10.97 15.79 17.63
N SER A 135 -10.63 17.00 18.07
CA SER A 135 -11.33 17.64 19.19
C SER A 135 -12.83 17.66 18.88
N SER A 136 -13.62 17.01 19.73
CA SER A 136 -15.09 17.09 19.60
C SER A 136 -15.52 18.55 19.65
N PRO A 137 -16.48 18.99 18.80
CA PRO A 137 -17.02 20.34 18.84
C PRO A 137 -17.72 20.64 20.14
#